data_716fc254df952fd309ec504cfff691dd
#
_entry.id   716fc254df952fd309ec504cfff691dd
#
_cell.length_a   1.000
_cell.length_b   1.000
_cell.length_c   1.000
_cell.angle_alpha   90.00
_cell.angle_beta   90.00
_cell.angle_gamma   90.00
#
_symmetry.space_group_name_H-M   'P 1'
#
loop_
_entity.id
_entity.type
_entity.pdbx_description
1 polymer ?
#
loop_
_entity_poly.entity_id
_entity_poly.type
_entity_poly.pdbx_seq_one_letter_code
_entity_poly.pdbx_strand_id
1 'polypeptide(L)'
;MWRCAPFREGFEEDAEGKPGMREGMGRTNALIQVGYLLVALRAHGLEVGPMAGFDAAAVDAEFHADRAWKSLLVINVGHAAADDEKAQQPRQGRLDFDQAAQVL
;
A
#
# COMPACT_ATOMS: atom_id res chain seq x y z
N MET A 1 5.69 25.76 -1.40
CA MET A 1 5.70 24.93 -2.61
C MET A 1 7.13 24.42 -2.85
N TRP A 2 7.42 23.17 -2.47
CA TRP A 2 8.75 22.59 -2.63
C TRP A 2 8.90 22.08 -4.06
N ARG A 3 9.73 22.73 -4.86
CA ARG A 3 10.14 22.22 -6.17
C ARG A 3 11.34 21.29 -5.97
N CYS A 4 11.12 19.99 -6.05
CA CYS A 4 12.20 19.00 -6.19
C CYS A 4 12.52 18.74 -7.69
N ALA A 5 12.71 19.79 -8.47
CA ALA A 5 13.01 19.65 -9.89
C ALA A 5 14.33 18.89 -10.19
N PRO A 6 15.47 19.18 -9.51
CA PRO A 6 16.73 18.50 -9.86
C PRO A 6 16.77 17.00 -9.52
N PHE A 7 16.03 16.57 -8.49
CA PHE A 7 15.95 15.15 -8.12
C PHE A 7 15.15 14.33 -9.14
N ARG A 8 14.13 14.94 -9.72
CA ARG A 8 13.29 14.29 -10.72
C ARG A 8 14.01 14.06 -12.04
N GLU A 9 14.78 15.05 -12.51
CA GLU A 9 15.54 14.96 -13.76
C GLU A 9 16.63 13.88 -13.69
N GLY A 10 17.43 13.86 -12.62
CA GLY A 10 18.44 12.82 -12.40
C GLY A 10 17.85 11.42 -12.25
N PHE A 11 16.68 11.30 -11.62
CA PHE A 11 15.98 10.03 -11.46
C PHE A 11 15.41 9.49 -12.78
N GLU A 12 14.90 10.37 -13.66
CA GLU A 12 14.39 9.99 -14.97
C GLU A 12 15.54 9.51 -15.88
N GLU A 13 16.68 10.18 -15.85
CA GLU A 13 17.87 9.82 -16.63
C GLU A 13 18.46 8.46 -16.19
N ASP A 14 18.57 8.21 -14.89
CA ASP A 14 19.05 6.94 -14.33
C ASP A 14 18.05 5.77 -14.58
N ALA A 15 16.78 6.06 -14.72
CA ALA A 15 15.72 5.06 -14.90
C ALA A 15 15.48 4.70 -16.39
N GLU A 16 15.88 5.53 -17.36
CA GLU A 16 15.71 5.24 -18.77
C GLU A 16 16.47 3.99 -19.23
N GLY A 17 17.61 3.69 -18.61
CA GLY A 17 18.38 2.48 -18.87
C GLY A 17 17.91 1.22 -18.13
N LYS A 18 16.96 1.33 -17.18
CA LYS A 18 16.52 0.24 -16.28
C LYS A 18 15.02 0.28 -16.01
N PRO A 19 14.16 -0.10 -16.96
CA PRO A 19 12.70 0.03 -16.83
C PRO A 19 12.12 -0.66 -15.59
N GLY A 20 12.67 -1.79 -15.14
CA GLY A 20 12.23 -2.48 -13.92
C GLY A 20 12.56 -1.74 -12.61
N MET A 21 13.56 -0.87 -12.61
CA MET A 21 13.95 -0.08 -11.45
C MET A 21 12.94 1.01 -11.13
N ARG A 22 12.44 1.72 -12.13
CA ARG A 22 11.42 2.76 -11.98
C ARG A 22 10.12 2.20 -11.42
N GLU A 23 9.67 1.06 -11.95
CA GLU A 23 8.48 0.36 -11.46
C GLU A 23 8.67 -0.11 -10.02
N GLY A 24 9.81 -0.72 -9.69
CA GLY A 24 10.12 -1.19 -8.35
C GLY A 24 10.13 -0.06 -7.31
N MET A 25 10.76 1.06 -7.63
CA MET A 25 10.78 2.24 -6.75
C MET A 25 9.40 2.87 -6.60
N GLY A 26 8.63 2.98 -7.68
CA GLY A 26 7.26 3.45 -7.66
C GLY A 26 6.38 2.58 -6.75
N ARG A 27 6.49 1.27 -6.86
CA ARG A 27 5.79 0.31 -6.01
C ARG A 27 6.17 0.46 -4.54
N THR A 28 7.46 0.59 -4.24
CA THR A 28 7.94 0.77 -2.86
C THR A 28 7.39 2.06 -2.26
N ASN A 29 7.47 3.17 -2.96
CA ASN A 29 6.94 4.45 -2.51
C ASN A 29 5.42 4.40 -2.30
N ALA A 30 4.69 3.75 -3.19
CA ALA A 30 3.24 3.58 -3.04
C ALA A 30 2.89 2.78 -1.78
N LEU A 31 3.61 1.68 -1.48
CA LEU A 31 3.39 0.89 -0.27
C LEU A 31 3.68 1.67 1.02
N ILE A 32 4.72 2.51 1.03
CA ILE A 32 5.00 3.41 2.15
C ILE A 32 3.84 4.39 2.35
N GLN A 33 3.34 5.01 1.28
CA GLN A 33 2.20 5.92 1.36
C GLN A 33 0.92 5.22 1.81
N VAL A 34 0.69 3.98 1.38
CA VAL A 34 -0.43 3.15 1.86
C VAL A 34 -0.33 2.94 3.37
N GLY A 35 0.86 2.66 3.92
CA GLY A 35 1.05 2.56 5.36
C GLY A 35 0.61 3.82 6.12
N TYR A 36 1.02 4.99 5.65
CA TYR A 36 0.56 6.27 6.22
C TYR A 36 -0.95 6.48 6.09
N LEU A 37 -1.52 6.14 4.94
CA LEU A 37 -2.96 6.24 4.71
C LEU A 37 -3.75 5.38 5.71
N LEU A 38 -3.34 4.13 5.94
CA LEU A 38 -4.00 3.24 6.89
C LEU A 38 -3.99 3.81 8.32
N VAL A 39 -2.85 4.35 8.75
CA VAL A 39 -2.72 4.99 10.06
C VAL A 39 -3.59 6.25 10.15
N ALA A 40 -3.61 7.08 9.12
CA ALA A 40 -4.43 8.29 9.08
C ALA A 40 -5.93 7.95 9.15
N LEU A 41 -6.40 6.98 8.38
CA LEU A 41 -7.79 6.52 8.41
C LEU A 41 -8.18 6.01 9.81
N ARG A 42 -7.31 5.22 10.47
CA ARG A 42 -7.52 4.78 11.86
C ARG A 42 -7.57 5.95 12.83
N ALA A 43 -6.73 6.95 12.68
CA ALA A 43 -6.74 8.15 13.51
C ALA A 43 -8.05 8.96 13.38
N HIS A 44 -8.73 8.85 12.24
CA HIS A 44 -10.05 9.44 12.01
C HIS A 44 -11.22 8.53 12.45
N GLY A 45 -10.94 7.44 13.15
CA GLY A 45 -11.98 6.54 13.69
C GLY A 45 -12.57 5.57 12.66
N LEU A 46 -11.91 5.40 11.51
CA LEU A 46 -12.35 4.46 10.49
C LEU A 46 -11.66 3.10 10.65
N GLU A 47 -12.40 2.04 10.36
CA GLU A 47 -11.85 0.69 10.23
C GLU A 47 -11.32 0.51 8.81
N VAL A 48 -10.18 -0.18 8.69
CA VAL A 48 -9.51 -0.40 7.41
C VAL A 48 -9.08 -1.85 7.26
N GLY A 49 -9.32 -2.41 6.07
CA GLY A 49 -8.93 -3.77 5.72
C GLY A 49 -8.12 -3.78 4.42
N PRO A 50 -6.78 -3.75 4.48
CA PRO A 50 -5.94 -3.88 3.30
C PRO A 50 -5.91 -5.32 2.80
N MET A 51 -6.07 -5.51 1.50
CA MET A 51 -6.11 -6.81 0.83
C MET A 51 -5.21 -6.80 -0.40
N ALA A 52 -4.32 -7.80 -0.50
CA ALA A 52 -3.45 -8.02 -1.65
C ALA A 52 -3.84 -9.29 -2.46
N GLY A 53 -4.68 -10.17 -1.89
CA GLY A 53 -5.08 -11.44 -2.48
C GLY A 53 -6.27 -11.30 -3.44
N PHE A 54 -6.18 -10.45 -4.46
CA PHE A 54 -7.20 -10.26 -5.48
C PHE A 54 -6.61 -10.41 -6.89
N ASP A 55 -7.46 -10.61 -7.89
CA ASP A 55 -7.03 -10.61 -9.29
C ASP A 55 -6.80 -9.18 -9.77
N ALA A 56 -5.54 -8.74 -9.68
CA ALA A 56 -5.15 -7.40 -10.08
C ALA A 56 -5.36 -7.14 -11.59
N ALA A 57 -5.20 -8.16 -12.43
CA ALA A 57 -5.39 -8.02 -13.87
C ALA A 57 -6.86 -7.80 -14.22
N ALA A 58 -7.78 -8.49 -13.55
CA ALA A 58 -9.22 -8.29 -13.73
C ALA A 58 -9.65 -6.90 -13.24
N VAL A 59 -9.13 -6.43 -12.11
CA VAL A 59 -9.40 -5.08 -11.59
C VAL A 59 -8.86 -4.01 -12.53
N ASP A 60 -7.63 -4.18 -13.03
CA ASP A 60 -7.03 -3.24 -13.99
C ASP A 60 -7.83 -3.17 -15.29
N ALA A 61 -8.31 -4.32 -15.78
CA ALA A 61 -9.13 -4.37 -17.00
C ALA A 61 -10.48 -3.66 -16.83
N GLU A 62 -11.10 -3.78 -15.66
CA GLU A 62 -12.41 -3.17 -15.39
C GLU A 62 -12.32 -1.67 -15.11
N PHE A 63 -11.35 -1.24 -14.27
CA PHE A 63 -11.31 0.13 -13.75
C PHE A 63 -10.23 1.01 -14.37
N HIS A 64 -9.22 0.43 -15.03
CA HIS A 64 -8.04 1.14 -15.53
C HIS A 64 -7.71 0.82 -16.99
N ALA A 65 -8.69 0.30 -17.75
CA ALA A 65 -8.49 -0.12 -19.15
C ALA A 65 -7.94 0.98 -20.09
N ASP A 66 -8.25 2.24 -19.77
CA ASP A 66 -7.83 3.44 -20.50
C ASP A 66 -6.49 4.02 -20.01
N ARG A 67 -5.85 3.43 -19.00
CA ARG A 67 -4.68 3.96 -18.32
C ARG A 67 -3.61 2.89 -18.10
N ALA A 68 -2.36 3.31 -18.07
CA ALA A 68 -1.24 2.44 -17.71
C ALA A 68 -1.08 2.27 -16.18
N TRP A 69 -2.20 2.28 -15.44
CA TRP A 69 -2.19 2.10 -14.00
C TRP A 69 -2.23 0.62 -13.63
N LYS A 70 -1.65 0.29 -12.50
CA LYS A 70 -1.62 -1.05 -11.94
C LYS A 70 -2.15 -1.06 -10.52
N SER A 71 -3.14 -1.90 -10.28
CA SER A 71 -3.70 -2.11 -8.95
C SER A 71 -2.67 -2.78 -8.05
N LEU A 72 -2.36 -2.15 -6.93
CA LEU A 72 -1.37 -2.62 -5.98
C LEU A 72 -2.01 -3.28 -4.77
N LEU A 73 -3.12 -2.71 -4.31
CA LEU A 73 -3.80 -3.09 -3.09
C LEU A 73 -5.26 -2.62 -3.16
N VAL A 74 -6.17 -3.38 -2.59
CA VAL A 74 -7.55 -2.97 -2.31
C VAL A 74 -7.67 -2.69 -0.82
N ILE A 75 -8.32 -1.59 -0.46
CA ILE A 75 -8.53 -1.21 0.94
C ILE A 75 -10.01 -1.01 1.17
N ASN A 76 -10.60 -1.83 2.03
CA ASN A 76 -11.93 -1.58 2.56
C ASN A 76 -11.85 -0.51 3.64
N VAL A 77 -12.75 0.46 3.60
CA VAL A 77 -12.84 1.53 4.58
C VAL A 77 -14.28 1.64 5.05
N GLY A 78 -14.51 1.73 6.36
CA GLY A 78 -15.85 1.82 6.92
C GLY A 78 -15.85 2.08 8.42
N HIS A 79 -17.00 1.94 9.03
CA HIS A 79 -17.16 1.97 10.47
C HIS A 79 -17.33 0.55 11.01
N ALA A 80 -16.88 0.30 12.24
CA ALA A 80 -17.10 -0.98 12.91
C ALA A 80 -18.61 -1.23 13.07
N ALA A 81 -19.05 -2.46 12.81
CA ALA A 81 -20.40 -2.87 13.13
C ALA A 81 -20.59 -2.92 14.65
N ALA A 82 -21.65 -2.26 15.14
CA ALA A 82 -21.80 -1.99 16.57
C ALA A 82 -21.99 -3.25 17.42
N ASP A 83 -22.51 -4.36 16.91
CA ASP A 83 -22.91 -5.54 17.70
C ASP A 83 -22.65 -6.89 17.02
N ASP A 84 -21.71 -6.99 16.10
CA ASP A 84 -21.41 -8.27 15.45
C ASP A 84 -20.27 -8.99 16.20
N GLU A 85 -20.63 -9.95 17.05
CA GLU A 85 -19.65 -10.85 17.71
C GLU A 85 -18.74 -11.58 16.70
N LYS A 86 -19.18 -11.73 15.44
CA LYS A 86 -18.39 -12.32 14.36
C LYS A 86 -17.37 -11.35 13.76
N ALA A 87 -17.56 -10.03 13.92
CA ALA A 87 -16.63 -9.02 13.46
C ALA A 87 -15.36 -8.94 14.33
N GLN A 88 -15.44 -9.41 15.57
CA GLN A 88 -14.31 -9.42 16.51
C GLN A 88 -13.58 -10.77 16.49
N GLN A 89 -12.89 -11.05 15.41
CA GLN A 89 -11.96 -12.17 15.40
C GLN A 89 -10.82 -11.89 16.39
N PRO A 90 -10.46 -12.88 17.23
CA PRO A 90 -9.31 -12.71 18.13
C PRO A 90 -8.06 -12.44 17.30
N ARG A 91 -7.21 -11.55 17.82
CA ARG A 91 -5.94 -11.24 17.16
C ARG A 91 -5.12 -12.52 16.98
N GLN A 92 -4.70 -12.78 15.77
CA GLN A 92 -3.80 -13.90 15.49
C GLN A 92 -2.47 -13.74 16.24
N GLY A 93 -1.85 -14.88 16.60
CA GLY A 93 -0.54 -14.92 17.22
C GLY A 93 0.50 -14.18 16.36
N ARG A 94 1.42 -13.50 17.02
CA ARG A 94 2.55 -12.83 16.39
C ARG A 94 3.83 -13.42 16.93
N LEU A 95 4.86 -13.36 16.12
CA LEU A 95 6.22 -13.69 16.55
C LEU A 95 6.66 -12.67 17.61
N ASP A 96 7.34 -13.17 18.65
CA ASP A 96 8.03 -12.31 19.60
C ASP A 96 9.20 -11.60 18.91
N PHE A 97 9.67 -10.49 19.52
CA PHE A 97 10.74 -9.69 18.92
C PHE A 97 11.97 -10.52 18.60
N ASP A 98 12.41 -11.37 19.51
CA ASP A 98 13.60 -12.21 19.36
C ASP A 98 13.50 -13.25 18.23
N GLN A 99 12.26 -13.57 17.81
CA GLN A 99 11.99 -14.46 16.68
C GLN A 99 11.93 -13.71 15.35
N ALA A 100 11.59 -12.42 15.38
CA ALA A 100 11.33 -11.60 14.20
C ALA A 100 12.48 -10.66 13.85
N ALA A 101 13.33 -10.28 14.83
CA ALA A 101 14.37 -9.28 14.66
C ALA A 101 15.57 -9.54 15.58
N GLN A 102 16.70 -8.95 15.22
CA GLN A 102 17.92 -8.94 16.03
C GLN A 102 18.47 -7.52 16.07
N VAL A 103 18.89 -7.09 17.26
CA VAL A 103 19.67 -5.84 17.39
C VAL A 103 21.14 -6.18 17.16
N LEU A 104 21.77 -5.48 16.21
CA LEU A 104 23.19 -5.61 15.86
C LEU A 104 24.03 -4.64 16.70
#